data_48c79311c4f9082e2ca6e4c102b207f3
#
_entry.id   48c79311c4f9082e2ca6e4c102b207f3
#
_cell.length_a   1.000
_cell.length_b   1.000
_cell.length_c   1.000
_cell.angle_alpha   90.00
_cell.angle_beta   90.00
_cell.angle_gamma   90.00
#
_symmetry.space_group_name_H-M   'P 1'
#
loop_
_entity.id
_entity.type
_entity.pdbx_description
1 polymer ?
#
loop_
_entity_poly.entity_id
_entity_poly.type
_entity_poly.pdbx_seq_one_letter_code
_entity_poly.pdbx_strand_id
1 'polypeptide(L)'
;MSIRSLLALAAGLLLSFPSMADSRILTSIKPIQQITAALLDGIDEPAVLLPPGVSPHAFALRPSDRRALAEAERIYWIGPDLERFLDSLLHDNARARELMAVANLTLREFDEEHADDHHSHDHDANSLDPHIWLSPDNALTLARWMKTDLAPLYPEQEARLDANLH
;
A
#
# COMPACT_ATOMS: atom_id res chain seq x y z
N MET A 1 30.08 15.67 56.92
CA MET A 1 28.88 15.05 56.33
C MET A 1 28.97 15.19 54.83
N SER A 2 29.05 14.05 54.15
CA SER A 2 29.46 13.83 52.77
C SER A 2 28.39 14.28 51.76
N ILE A 3 28.75 15.14 50.84
CA ILE A 3 27.96 15.45 49.63
C ILE A 3 28.37 14.44 48.55
N ARG A 4 27.85 13.23 48.66
CA ARG A 4 27.99 12.18 47.64
C ARG A 4 26.68 11.41 47.60
N SER A 5 25.90 11.60 46.58
CA SER A 5 24.85 10.69 46.09
C SER A 5 23.65 11.46 45.52
N LEU A 6 23.85 12.17 44.43
CA LEU A 6 22.74 12.60 43.54
C LEU A 6 23.23 12.52 42.09
N LEU A 7 23.67 11.32 41.71
CA LEU A 7 23.74 10.91 40.32
C LEU A 7 22.49 10.07 40.06
N ALA A 8 21.34 10.72 39.93
CA ALA A 8 20.08 10.11 39.52
C ALA A 8 20.09 10.04 38.01
N LEU A 9 20.11 8.88 37.52
CA LEU A 9 19.24 8.13 36.60
C LEU A 9 18.39 9.04 35.70
N ALA A 10 19.02 9.63 34.67
CA ALA A 10 18.35 10.08 33.46
C ALA A 10 18.25 8.88 32.53
N ALA A 11 17.28 7.99 32.79
CA ALA A 11 16.85 6.98 31.82
C ALA A 11 16.23 7.73 30.63
N GLY A 12 17.05 7.97 29.61
CA GLY A 12 16.59 8.52 28.34
C GLY A 12 15.61 7.54 27.72
N LEU A 13 14.34 7.91 27.73
CA LEU A 13 13.31 7.27 26.93
C LEU A 13 13.64 7.60 25.47
N LEU A 14 14.39 6.72 24.82
CA LEU A 14 14.61 6.76 23.38
C LEU A 14 13.24 6.43 22.75
N LEU A 15 12.46 7.46 22.47
CA LEU A 15 11.31 7.38 21.57
C LEU A 15 11.89 7.04 20.19
N SER A 16 11.95 5.75 19.88
CA SER A 16 12.21 5.28 18.52
C SER A 16 11.00 5.70 17.68
N PHE A 17 11.15 6.81 16.96
CA PHE A 17 10.21 7.12 15.88
C PHE A 17 10.44 6.07 14.80
N PRO A 18 9.40 5.33 14.38
CA PRO A 18 9.54 4.41 13.24
C PRO A 18 10.00 5.23 12.03
N SER A 19 11.17 4.87 11.53
CA SER A 19 11.67 5.40 10.27
C SER A 19 10.77 4.82 9.16
N MET A 20 10.26 5.67 8.27
CA MET A 20 9.49 5.21 7.09
C MET A 20 10.28 4.26 6.16
N ALA A 21 11.59 4.05 6.45
CA ALA A 21 12.47 3.13 5.73
C ALA A 21 12.37 1.67 6.19
N ASP A 22 11.69 1.37 7.29
CA ASP A 22 11.65 0.02 7.89
C ASP A 22 10.31 -0.70 7.72
N SER A 23 9.36 -0.15 6.96
CA SER A 23 8.08 -0.83 6.76
C SER A 23 8.25 -2.05 5.84
N ARG A 24 7.87 -3.23 6.33
CA ARG A 24 7.90 -4.48 5.55
C ARG A 24 6.94 -4.44 4.36
N ILE A 25 5.84 -3.69 4.49
CA ILE A 25 4.75 -3.61 3.52
C ILE A 25 4.72 -2.22 2.90
N LEU A 26 4.83 -2.16 1.57
CA LEU A 26 4.70 -0.93 0.79
C LEU A 26 3.43 -1.00 -0.06
N THR A 27 2.69 0.07 -0.11
CA THR A 27 1.52 0.23 -0.98
C THR A 27 1.74 1.40 -1.93
N SER A 28 1.21 1.33 -3.13
CA SER A 28 1.41 2.39 -4.11
C SER A 28 0.66 3.66 -3.76
N ILE A 29 -0.62 3.54 -3.40
CA ILE A 29 -1.55 4.66 -3.17
C ILE A 29 -2.20 4.62 -1.78
N LYS A 30 -2.63 5.78 -1.31
CA LYS A 30 -3.24 5.94 0.02
C LYS A 30 -4.47 5.07 0.29
N PRO A 31 -5.43 4.89 -0.63
CA PRO A 31 -6.57 3.99 -0.39
C PRO A 31 -6.15 2.56 -0.07
N ILE A 32 -5.18 2.02 -0.80
CA ILE A 32 -4.66 0.66 -0.57
C ILE A 32 -3.91 0.59 0.77
N GLN A 33 -3.14 1.64 1.10
CA GLN A 33 -2.48 1.73 2.40
C GLN A 33 -3.49 1.69 3.55
N GLN A 34 -4.65 2.34 3.41
CA GLN A 34 -5.69 2.33 4.45
C GLN A 34 -6.31 0.94 4.64
N ILE A 35 -6.61 0.22 3.55
CA ILE A 35 -7.09 -1.18 3.62
C ILE A 35 -6.04 -2.06 4.30
N THR A 36 -4.78 -1.94 3.88
CA THR A 36 -3.67 -2.72 4.45
C THR A 36 -3.43 -2.39 5.92
N ALA A 37 -3.49 -1.11 6.30
CA ALA A 37 -3.33 -0.66 7.68
C ALA A 37 -4.44 -1.17 8.60
N ALA A 38 -5.68 -1.24 8.10
CA ALA A 38 -6.78 -1.84 8.85
C ALA A 38 -6.53 -3.33 9.14
N LEU A 39 -6.03 -4.09 8.17
CA LEU A 39 -5.65 -5.48 8.35
C LEU A 39 -4.47 -5.67 9.31
N LEU A 40 -3.51 -4.75 9.28
CA LEU A 40 -2.29 -4.80 10.09
C LEU A 40 -2.40 -4.03 11.41
N ASP A 41 -3.61 -3.60 11.82
CA ASP A 41 -3.81 -2.88 13.08
C ASP A 41 -3.27 -3.66 14.29
N GLY A 42 -2.33 -3.05 15.01
CA GLY A 42 -1.63 -3.67 16.13
C GLY A 42 -0.61 -4.77 15.75
N ILE A 43 -0.26 -4.90 14.46
CA ILE A 43 0.75 -5.84 13.93
C ILE A 43 1.92 -5.06 13.30
N ASP A 44 1.64 -4.21 12.30
CA ASP A 44 2.64 -3.47 11.54
C ASP A 44 2.01 -2.21 10.92
N GLU A 45 2.85 -1.28 10.44
CA GLU A 45 2.41 -0.04 9.80
C GLU A 45 2.86 -0.02 8.32
N PRO A 46 1.96 -0.21 7.34
CA PRO A 46 2.32 -0.20 5.93
C PRO A 46 2.68 1.21 5.46
N ALA A 47 3.77 1.32 4.70
CA ALA A 47 4.16 2.57 4.04
C ALA A 47 3.33 2.81 2.77
N VAL A 48 3.31 4.07 2.32
CA VAL A 48 2.71 4.48 1.04
C VAL A 48 3.75 5.17 0.16
N LEU A 49 3.80 4.77 -1.11
CA LEU A 49 4.76 5.30 -2.07
C LEU A 49 4.40 6.71 -2.55
N LEU A 50 3.13 6.91 -2.96
CA LEU A 50 2.65 8.19 -3.45
C LEU A 50 2.18 9.08 -2.30
N PRO A 51 2.75 10.30 -2.17
CA PRO A 51 2.26 11.28 -1.22
C PRO A 51 0.79 11.65 -1.47
N PRO A 52 0.03 12.04 -0.44
CA PRO A 52 -1.33 12.53 -0.61
C PRO A 52 -1.43 13.66 -1.64
N GLY A 53 -2.44 13.62 -2.51
CA GLY A 53 -2.70 14.65 -3.51
C GLY A 53 -1.83 14.56 -4.78
N VAL A 54 -0.97 13.56 -4.89
CA VAL A 54 -0.19 13.31 -6.11
C VAL A 54 -0.96 12.36 -7.02
N SER A 55 -1.01 12.70 -8.33
CA SER A 55 -1.66 11.84 -9.32
C SER A 55 -0.85 10.58 -9.60
N PRO A 56 -1.45 9.38 -9.49
CA PRO A 56 -0.78 8.13 -9.84
C PRO A 56 -0.46 8.00 -11.34
N HIS A 57 -1.16 8.74 -12.20
CA HIS A 57 -0.94 8.69 -13.65
C HIS A 57 0.32 9.42 -14.13
N ALA A 58 0.87 10.34 -13.33
CA ALA A 58 1.96 11.23 -13.73
C ALA A 58 3.05 11.37 -12.66
N PHE A 59 3.32 10.31 -11.90
CA PHE A 59 4.33 10.33 -10.85
C PHE A 59 5.72 9.94 -11.37
N ALA A 60 6.75 10.66 -10.91
CA ALA A 60 8.14 10.34 -11.19
C ALA A 60 8.84 9.89 -9.90
N LEU A 61 9.40 8.67 -9.92
CA LEU A 61 10.08 8.06 -8.76
C LEU A 61 11.36 8.83 -8.39
N ARG A 62 11.44 9.22 -7.12
CA ARG A 62 12.64 9.76 -6.48
C ARG A 62 13.59 8.64 -6.05
N PRO A 63 14.86 8.93 -5.75
CA PRO A 63 15.79 7.92 -5.22
C PRO A 63 15.31 7.25 -3.92
N SER A 64 14.61 7.99 -3.04
CA SER A 64 13.98 7.45 -1.83
C SER A 64 12.90 6.43 -2.13
N ASP A 65 12.09 6.69 -3.17
CA ASP A 65 10.98 5.82 -3.56
C ASP A 65 11.51 4.48 -4.12
N ARG A 66 12.60 4.55 -4.91
CA ARG A 66 13.30 3.36 -5.42
C ARG A 66 13.91 2.53 -4.29
N ARG A 67 14.40 3.18 -3.24
CA ARG A 67 14.92 2.48 -2.06
C ARG A 67 13.79 1.78 -1.32
N ALA A 68 12.67 2.44 -1.06
CA ALA A 68 11.50 1.84 -0.43
C ALA A 68 11.00 0.61 -1.20
N LEU A 69 10.94 0.68 -2.54
CA LEU A 69 10.60 -0.46 -3.40
C LEU A 69 11.61 -1.61 -3.28
N ALA A 70 12.90 -1.31 -3.09
CA ALA A 70 13.95 -2.32 -2.97
C ALA A 70 13.95 -3.00 -1.59
N GLU A 71 13.57 -2.30 -0.53
CA GLU A 71 13.60 -2.77 0.86
C GLU A 71 12.31 -3.49 1.28
N ALA A 72 11.17 -3.17 0.68
CA ALA A 72 9.88 -3.79 1.02
C ALA A 72 9.86 -5.31 0.79
N GLU A 73 9.29 -6.06 1.74
CA GLU A 73 9.09 -7.50 1.62
C GLU A 73 7.83 -7.83 0.79
N ARG A 74 6.84 -6.94 0.82
CA ARG A 74 5.63 -7.03 0.01
C ARG A 74 5.26 -5.64 -0.53
N ILE A 75 4.85 -5.60 -1.81
CA ILE A 75 4.44 -4.37 -2.48
C ILE A 75 3.06 -4.60 -3.08
N TYR A 76 2.07 -3.79 -2.68
CA TYR A 76 0.74 -3.78 -3.28
C TYR A 76 0.60 -2.57 -4.20
N TRP A 77 0.25 -2.81 -5.45
CA TRP A 77 -0.02 -1.79 -6.45
C TRP A 77 -1.26 -2.17 -7.28
N ILE A 78 -1.93 -1.19 -7.87
CA ILE A 78 -3.15 -1.45 -8.64
C ILE A 78 -2.82 -2.21 -9.91
N GLY A 79 -1.88 -1.71 -10.70
CA GLY A 79 -1.48 -2.29 -11.96
C GLY A 79 -1.03 -1.22 -12.96
N PRO A 80 -0.60 -1.65 -14.17
CA PRO A 80 -0.05 -0.75 -15.19
C PRO A 80 -1.06 0.28 -15.70
N ASP A 81 -2.36 -0.01 -15.63
CA ASP A 81 -3.41 0.91 -16.09
C ASP A 81 -3.52 2.16 -15.20
N LEU A 82 -3.14 2.07 -13.92
CA LEU A 82 -3.09 3.22 -13.01
C LEU A 82 -1.66 3.75 -12.86
N GLU A 83 -0.71 2.87 -12.57
CA GLU A 83 0.66 3.23 -12.17
C GLU A 83 1.68 2.78 -13.22
N ARG A 84 1.53 3.23 -14.45
CA ARG A 84 2.41 2.87 -15.60
C ARG A 84 3.89 3.06 -15.28
N PHE A 85 4.25 4.02 -14.44
CA PHE A 85 5.62 4.28 -14.00
C PHE A 85 6.23 3.17 -13.12
N LEU A 86 5.41 2.28 -12.55
CA LEU A 86 5.85 1.13 -11.77
C LEU A 86 5.98 -0.15 -12.59
N ASP A 87 5.36 -0.24 -13.75
CA ASP A 87 5.26 -1.47 -14.54
C ASP A 87 6.62 -2.13 -14.77
N SER A 88 7.58 -1.40 -15.31
CA SER A 88 8.93 -1.94 -15.58
C SER A 88 9.70 -2.39 -14.32
N LEU A 89 9.27 -1.99 -13.13
CA LEU A 89 9.91 -2.34 -11.86
C LEU A 89 9.19 -3.46 -11.12
N LEU A 90 7.88 -3.62 -11.35
CA LEU A 90 7.03 -4.50 -10.56
C LEU A 90 6.47 -5.69 -11.34
N HIS A 91 6.39 -5.63 -12.67
CA HIS A 91 5.80 -6.68 -13.50
C HIS A 91 6.38 -8.08 -13.18
N ASP A 92 7.70 -8.21 -13.14
CA ASP A 92 8.38 -9.47 -12.83
C ASP A 92 8.89 -9.57 -11.39
N ASN A 93 8.45 -8.70 -10.50
CA ASN A 93 8.92 -8.66 -9.12
C ASN A 93 8.12 -9.63 -8.24
N ALA A 94 8.74 -10.72 -7.80
CA ALA A 94 8.09 -11.74 -6.95
C ALA A 94 7.50 -11.20 -5.64
N ARG A 95 7.91 -10.01 -5.17
CA ARG A 95 7.38 -9.35 -3.97
C ARG A 95 6.19 -8.44 -4.29
N ALA A 96 5.99 -8.07 -5.55
CA ALA A 96 4.89 -7.24 -5.98
C ALA A 96 3.60 -8.05 -6.16
N ARG A 97 2.49 -7.40 -5.89
CA ARG A 97 1.14 -7.93 -6.07
C ARG A 97 0.31 -6.90 -6.82
N GLU A 98 -0.05 -7.25 -8.04
CA GLU A 98 -0.99 -6.48 -8.85
C GLU A 98 -2.42 -6.75 -8.38
N LEU A 99 -3.10 -5.71 -7.93
CA LEU A 99 -4.42 -5.85 -7.33
C LEU A 99 -5.53 -6.01 -8.36
N MET A 100 -5.36 -5.47 -9.58
CA MET A 100 -6.31 -5.71 -10.68
C MET A 100 -6.37 -7.18 -11.09
N ALA A 101 -5.32 -7.97 -10.82
CA ALA A 101 -5.27 -9.40 -11.12
C ALA A 101 -5.94 -10.28 -10.04
N VAL A 102 -6.44 -9.71 -8.96
CA VAL A 102 -7.11 -10.47 -7.89
C VAL A 102 -8.44 -11.02 -8.40
N ALA A 103 -8.67 -12.31 -8.16
CA ALA A 103 -9.90 -12.97 -8.59
C ALA A 103 -11.15 -12.43 -7.87
N ASN A 104 -12.30 -12.50 -8.55
CA ASN A 104 -13.63 -12.10 -8.06
C ASN A 104 -13.80 -10.58 -7.81
N LEU A 105 -12.97 -9.74 -8.41
CA LEU A 105 -13.25 -8.32 -8.49
C LEU A 105 -14.35 -8.05 -9.51
N THR A 106 -15.22 -7.11 -9.20
CA THR A 106 -16.16 -6.53 -10.19
C THR A 106 -15.44 -5.41 -10.90
N LEU A 107 -14.94 -5.68 -12.11
CA LEU A 107 -14.28 -4.71 -12.95
C LEU A 107 -15.32 -3.99 -13.82
N ARG A 108 -15.08 -2.71 -14.09
CA ARG A 108 -15.90 -1.87 -14.96
C ARG A 108 -15.10 -1.49 -16.20
N GLU A 109 -15.76 -1.43 -17.33
CA GLU A 109 -15.22 -0.83 -18.55
C GLU A 109 -15.50 0.68 -18.50
N PHE A 110 -14.65 1.49 -19.12
CA PHE A 110 -14.98 2.89 -19.36
C PHE A 110 -16.08 2.98 -20.42
N ASP A 111 -17.24 3.50 -20.05
CA ASP A 111 -18.31 3.81 -20.99
C ASP A 111 -17.95 5.10 -21.76
N GLU A 112 -17.84 5.01 -23.09
CA GLU A 112 -17.58 6.15 -23.99
C GLU A 112 -18.71 7.18 -24.04
N GLU A 113 -19.90 6.89 -23.48
CA GLU A 113 -21.09 7.75 -23.62
C GLU A 113 -21.03 9.07 -22.82
N HIS A 114 -20.02 9.32 -22.00
CA HIS A 114 -19.91 10.54 -21.19
C HIS A 114 -18.65 11.36 -21.45
N ALA A 115 -18.03 11.24 -22.63
CA ALA A 115 -16.88 12.03 -23.05
C ALA A 115 -17.25 13.44 -23.57
N ASP A 116 -18.23 14.12 -22.96
CA ASP A 116 -18.43 15.55 -23.15
C ASP A 116 -17.64 16.33 -22.10
N ASP A 117 -16.63 17.06 -22.61
CA ASP A 117 -15.75 18.07 -22.00
C ASP A 117 -14.38 17.63 -21.44
N HIS A 118 -13.38 17.77 -22.35
CA HIS A 118 -12.06 18.38 -22.12
C HIS A 118 -11.13 17.82 -21.03
N HIS A 119 -10.77 16.56 -21.09
CA HIS A 119 -9.41 16.11 -20.74
C HIS A 119 -9.14 14.78 -21.46
N SER A 120 -8.42 14.86 -22.60
CA SER A 120 -7.94 13.70 -23.35
C SER A 120 -6.90 12.91 -22.52
N HIS A 121 -7.38 11.98 -21.74
CA HIS A 121 -6.57 10.84 -21.35
C HIS A 121 -6.79 9.78 -22.43
N ASP A 122 -5.72 9.38 -23.11
CA ASP A 122 -5.72 8.25 -24.05
C ASP A 122 -6.06 6.96 -23.30
N HIS A 123 -7.35 6.75 -23.06
CA HIS A 123 -7.88 5.43 -22.68
C HIS A 123 -8.36 4.76 -23.95
N ASP A 124 -7.73 3.64 -24.29
CA ASP A 124 -8.26 2.78 -25.35
C ASP A 124 -9.70 2.38 -25.01
N ALA A 125 -10.59 2.44 -26.01
CA ALA A 125 -12.03 2.16 -25.92
C ALA A 125 -12.40 0.73 -25.49
N ASN A 126 -11.69 0.12 -24.58
CA ASN A 126 -11.92 -1.14 -23.90
C ASN A 126 -11.06 -1.25 -22.63
N SER A 127 -10.54 -0.15 -22.09
CA SER A 127 -9.73 -0.18 -20.88
C SER A 127 -10.62 -0.36 -19.65
N LEU A 128 -10.20 -1.21 -18.73
CA LEU A 128 -10.86 -1.39 -17.44
C LEU A 128 -10.61 -0.18 -16.54
N ASP A 129 -11.62 0.21 -15.78
CA ASP A 129 -11.46 1.25 -14.74
C ASP A 129 -10.56 0.74 -13.61
N PRO A 130 -9.37 1.31 -13.44
CA PRO A 130 -8.43 0.86 -12.41
C PRO A 130 -8.81 1.31 -10.99
N HIS A 131 -9.85 2.12 -10.81
CA HIS A 131 -10.27 2.66 -9.52
C HIS A 131 -11.08 1.64 -8.68
N ILE A 132 -10.60 0.40 -8.65
CA ILE A 132 -11.29 -0.77 -8.05
C ILE A 132 -11.63 -0.60 -6.56
N TRP A 133 -10.86 0.19 -5.82
CA TRP A 133 -11.07 0.43 -4.38
C TRP A 133 -12.29 1.32 -4.07
N LEU A 134 -12.87 1.99 -5.07
CA LEU A 134 -14.07 2.81 -4.88
C LEU A 134 -15.34 1.96 -4.71
N SER A 135 -15.29 0.67 -5.09
CA SER A 135 -16.34 -0.28 -4.79
C SER A 135 -16.12 -0.90 -3.40
N PRO A 136 -17.07 -0.77 -2.45
CA PRO A 136 -16.97 -1.43 -1.14
C PRO A 136 -16.81 -2.96 -1.25
N ASP A 137 -17.48 -3.60 -2.20
CA ASP A 137 -17.40 -5.04 -2.42
C ASP A 137 -15.99 -5.45 -2.91
N ASN A 138 -15.40 -4.67 -3.80
CA ASN A 138 -14.03 -4.88 -4.23
C ASN A 138 -13.05 -4.64 -3.08
N ALA A 139 -13.23 -3.58 -2.29
CA ALA A 139 -12.38 -3.30 -1.15
C ALA A 139 -12.39 -4.46 -0.14
N LEU A 140 -13.55 -5.05 0.12
CA LEU A 140 -13.66 -6.23 0.99
C LEU A 140 -13.02 -7.48 0.36
N THR A 141 -13.17 -7.67 -0.96
CA THR A 141 -12.53 -8.75 -1.71
C THR A 141 -11.00 -8.63 -1.63
N LEU A 142 -10.48 -7.42 -1.84
CA LEU A 142 -9.05 -7.11 -1.69
C LEU A 142 -8.58 -7.37 -0.26
N ALA A 143 -9.31 -6.91 0.76
CA ALA A 143 -8.94 -7.13 2.15
C ALA A 143 -8.85 -8.63 2.49
N ARG A 144 -9.81 -9.43 2.08
CA ARG A 144 -9.79 -10.90 2.27
C ARG A 144 -8.60 -11.57 1.57
N TRP A 145 -8.33 -11.15 0.34
CA TRP A 145 -7.21 -11.67 -0.42
C TRP A 145 -5.86 -11.25 0.20
N MET A 146 -5.71 -9.96 0.55
CA MET A 146 -4.51 -9.43 1.22
C MET A 146 -4.25 -10.13 2.55
N LYS A 147 -5.29 -10.40 3.36
CA LYS A 147 -5.14 -11.16 4.61
C LYS A 147 -4.45 -12.51 4.36
N THR A 148 -4.86 -13.22 3.32
CA THR A 148 -4.28 -14.52 2.94
C THR A 148 -2.83 -14.37 2.47
N ASP A 149 -2.53 -13.34 1.68
CA ASP A 149 -1.17 -13.04 1.17
C ASP A 149 -0.22 -12.55 2.29
N LEU A 150 -0.75 -11.87 3.32
CA LEU A 150 0.01 -11.38 4.48
C LEU A 150 0.29 -12.45 5.53
N ALA A 151 -0.59 -13.45 5.70
CA ALA A 151 -0.48 -14.46 6.73
C ALA A 151 0.90 -15.14 6.80
N PRO A 152 1.57 -15.52 5.69
CA PRO A 152 2.92 -16.10 5.72
C PRO A 152 4.01 -15.14 6.23
N LEU A 153 3.80 -13.82 6.14
CA LEU A 153 4.73 -12.80 6.63
C LEU A 153 4.58 -12.56 8.14
N TYR A 154 3.42 -12.92 8.71
CA TYR A 154 3.06 -12.71 10.11
C TYR A 154 2.47 -13.97 10.74
N PRO A 155 3.20 -15.11 10.76
CA PRO A 155 2.65 -16.40 11.14
C PRO A 155 2.15 -16.45 12.60
N GLU A 156 2.70 -15.63 13.49
CA GLU A 156 2.28 -15.56 14.89
C GLU A 156 1.08 -14.60 15.11
N GLN A 157 0.65 -13.88 14.08
CA GLN A 157 -0.41 -12.88 14.14
C GLN A 157 -1.67 -13.27 13.35
N GLU A 158 -1.81 -14.52 12.94
CA GLU A 158 -2.93 -14.97 12.10
C GLU A 158 -4.29 -14.68 12.77
N ALA A 159 -4.43 -14.97 14.07
CA ALA A 159 -5.66 -14.67 14.81
C ALA A 159 -5.98 -13.16 14.86
N ARG A 160 -4.96 -12.30 14.88
CA ARG A 160 -5.14 -10.85 14.85
C ARG A 160 -5.55 -10.37 13.46
N LEU A 161 -4.93 -10.92 12.41
CA LEU A 161 -5.33 -10.65 11.02
C LEU A 161 -6.78 -11.07 10.76
N ASP A 162 -7.22 -12.20 11.33
CA ASP A 162 -8.61 -12.65 11.25
C ASP A 162 -9.56 -11.68 11.98
N ALA A 163 -9.18 -11.23 13.17
CA ALA A 163 -9.98 -10.28 13.94
C ALA A 163 -10.09 -8.90 13.25
N ASN A 164 -9.03 -8.45 12.60
CA ASN A 164 -8.98 -7.15 11.91
C ASN A 164 -9.78 -7.15 10.60
N LEU A 165 -10.09 -8.31 10.02
CA LEU A 165 -10.91 -8.43 8.82
C LEU A 165 -12.43 -8.25 9.11
N HIS A 166 -12.87 -8.34 10.36
CA HIS A 166 -14.27 -8.29 10.79
C HIS A 166 -14.63 -6.98 11.48
#